data_d1c17ccca6c265e4b3ebcf83e443ad2c
#
_entry.id   d1c17ccca6c265e4b3ebcf83e443ad2c
#
_cell.length_a   1.000
_cell.length_b   1.000
_cell.length_c   1.000
_cell.angle_alpha   90.00
_cell.angle_beta   90.00
_cell.angle_gamma   90.00
#
_symmetry.space_group_name_H-M   'P 1'
#
loop_
_entity.id
_entity.type
_entity.pdbx_description
1 polymer ?
#
loop_
_entity_poly.entity_id
_entity_poly.type
_entity_poly.pdbx_seq_one_letter_code
_entity_poly.pdbx_strand_id
1 'polypeptide(L)'
;RQAKTKDLKVKAEFIINPGSEQVRYTAERDGILGDLTAIGGVIMANACGPCIGQWARHTDDPTRPNSIVTSFNRNFAKRADGNPNTHAFVASPELVTALTIAGDLTFNPLTDTLTNEKGEPVRLDPPQGDELPRQGFGVKDNGYIAPDAANRGEVAIDPQSKRLQRLEPFAPWDGGDFTELRLLIQAAGKCTTDHISMAGPWLRFRGHLENISDNLLMGAVNRFNGQTNSVLNPLTGAYEGVSAVAKQLKAQGIGSIIVAEENYGEGSSREHAALEPRFLNAKVVLVKSFARIHETNLKKQGMLA
;
A
#
# COMPACT_ATOMS: atom_id res chain seq x y z
N ARG A 1 -22.96 18.90 4.86
CA ARG A 1 -23.86 20.09 4.82
C ARG A 1 -24.68 20.20 6.10
N GLN A 2 -25.53 19.21 6.48
CA GLN A 2 -26.35 19.27 7.71
C GLN A 2 -25.50 19.63 8.96
N ALA A 3 -24.35 18.98 9.14
CA ALA A 3 -23.49 19.24 10.31
C ALA A 3 -23.07 20.71 10.41
N LYS A 4 -22.67 21.33 9.29
CA LYS A 4 -22.34 22.75 9.22
C LYS A 4 -23.56 23.64 9.51
N THR A 5 -24.71 23.33 8.92
CA THR A 5 -25.95 24.10 9.12
C THR A 5 -26.47 24.01 10.55
N LYS A 6 -26.21 22.90 11.23
CA LYS A 6 -26.63 22.64 12.62
C LYS A 6 -25.54 23.00 13.65
N ASP A 7 -24.48 23.72 13.25
CA ASP A 7 -23.36 24.15 14.09
C ASP A 7 -22.68 22.99 14.85
N LEU A 8 -22.50 21.85 14.16
CA LEU A 8 -21.80 20.69 14.70
C LEU A 8 -20.32 20.73 14.30
N LYS A 9 -19.46 20.29 15.21
CA LYS A 9 -18.02 20.10 14.98
C LYS A 9 -17.61 18.67 15.30
N VAL A 10 -16.52 18.22 14.69
CA VAL A 10 -15.94 16.93 15.02
C VAL A 10 -15.30 16.94 16.40
N LYS A 11 -15.45 15.83 17.14
CA LYS A 11 -14.83 15.61 18.46
C LYS A 11 -13.64 14.67 18.39
N ALA A 12 -13.43 14.01 17.25
CA ALA A 12 -12.27 13.19 16.98
C ALA A 12 -11.55 13.71 15.73
N GLU A 13 -10.31 13.30 15.53
CA GLU A 13 -9.55 13.62 14.32
C GLU A 13 -10.28 13.10 13.07
N PHE A 14 -10.49 13.97 12.10
CA PHE A 14 -11.25 13.69 10.89
C PHE A 14 -10.41 13.97 9.65
N ILE A 15 -9.92 12.91 9.03
CA ILE A 15 -9.07 12.99 7.85
C ILE A 15 -9.83 12.58 6.60
N ILE A 16 -9.73 13.37 5.55
CA ILE A 16 -10.38 13.16 4.27
C ILE A 16 -9.33 12.92 3.18
N ASN A 17 -9.36 11.73 2.59
CA ASN A 17 -8.59 11.37 1.41
C ASN A 17 -9.52 11.28 0.19
N PRO A 18 -9.46 12.19 -0.78
CA PRO A 18 -10.38 12.19 -1.92
C PRO A 18 -10.22 10.98 -2.85
N GLY A 19 -9.02 10.39 -2.91
CA GLY A 19 -8.73 9.19 -3.69
C GLY A 19 -8.22 9.45 -5.12
N SER A 20 -8.59 10.56 -5.74
CA SER A 20 -8.04 11.04 -7.01
C SER A 20 -8.19 12.55 -7.17
N GLU A 21 -7.41 13.16 -8.05
CA GLU A 21 -7.55 14.59 -8.35
C GLU A 21 -8.89 14.90 -9.00
N GLN A 22 -9.45 14.01 -9.79
CA GLN A 22 -10.77 14.19 -10.37
C GLN A 22 -11.86 14.25 -9.30
N VAL A 23 -11.81 13.34 -8.31
CA VAL A 23 -12.76 13.34 -7.18
C VAL A 23 -12.53 14.56 -6.31
N ARG A 24 -11.27 14.90 -5.99
CA ARG A 24 -10.92 16.09 -5.20
C ARG A 24 -11.47 17.36 -5.83
N TYR A 25 -11.21 17.57 -7.13
CA TYR A 25 -11.68 18.74 -7.83
C TYR A 25 -13.22 18.80 -7.92
N THR A 26 -13.85 17.65 -8.19
CA THR A 26 -15.32 17.58 -8.24
C THR A 26 -15.92 17.93 -6.87
N ALA A 27 -15.39 17.39 -5.79
CA ALA A 27 -15.85 17.67 -4.43
C ALA A 27 -15.57 19.14 -4.00
N GLU A 28 -14.48 19.73 -4.46
CA GLU A 28 -14.16 21.14 -4.26
C GLU A 28 -15.16 22.05 -5.00
N ARG A 29 -15.37 21.79 -6.30
CA ARG A 29 -16.35 22.52 -7.13
C ARG A 29 -17.74 22.48 -6.54
N ASP A 30 -18.17 21.34 -6.03
CA ASP A 30 -19.51 21.13 -5.47
C ASP A 30 -19.62 21.58 -4.00
N GLY A 31 -18.56 22.20 -3.44
CA GLY A 31 -18.52 22.76 -2.08
C GLY A 31 -18.42 21.72 -0.97
N ILE A 32 -18.25 20.43 -1.30
CA ILE A 32 -18.22 19.33 -0.31
C ILE A 32 -16.98 19.43 0.58
N LEU A 33 -15.79 19.71 0.00
CA LEU A 33 -14.57 19.87 0.78
C LEU A 33 -14.64 21.05 1.74
N GLY A 34 -15.26 22.15 1.32
CA GLY A 34 -15.51 23.32 2.18
C GLY A 34 -16.43 22.99 3.35
N ASP A 35 -17.48 22.20 3.13
CA ASP A 35 -18.39 21.76 4.20
C ASP A 35 -17.68 20.81 5.20
N LEU A 36 -16.83 19.91 4.71
CA LEU A 36 -16.04 19.01 5.56
C LEU A 36 -15.00 19.76 6.40
N THR A 37 -14.29 20.71 5.79
CA THR A 37 -13.32 21.56 6.50
C THR A 37 -14.01 22.43 7.55
N ALA A 38 -15.19 22.96 7.22
CA ALA A 38 -15.95 23.83 8.14
C ALA A 38 -16.34 23.13 9.45
N ILE A 39 -16.50 21.81 9.46
CA ILE A 39 -16.81 21.05 10.68
C ILE A 39 -15.55 20.53 11.39
N GLY A 40 -14.34 20.79 10.88
CA GLY A 40 -13.07 20.40 11.47
C GLY A 40 -12.32 19.29 10.72
N GLY A 41 -12.75 18.92 9.52
CA GLY A 41 -12.06 17.93 8.68
C GLY A 41 -10.78 18.48 8.05
N VAL A 42 -9.77 17.63 7.92
CA VAL A 42 -8.48 17.92 7.28
C VAL A 42 -8.39 17.20 5.95
N ILE A 43 -8.22 17.95 4.87
CA ILE A 43 -8.09 17.40 3.53
C ILE A 43 -6.62 17.02 3.30
N MET A 44 -6.39 15.75 3.03
CA MET A 44 -5.05 15.22 2.77
C MET A 44 -4.77 15.12 1.27
N ALA A 45 -3.49 15.01 0.93
CA ALA A 45 -3.08 14.66 -0.43
C ALA A 45 -3.55 13.25 -0.81
N ASN A 46 -3.71 13.02 -2.11
CA ASN A 46 -4.06 11.70 -2.64
C ASN A 46 -2.87 10.75 -2.51
N ALA A 47 -2.79 10.04 -1.39
CA ALA A 47 -1.71 9.13 -1.06
C ALA A 47 -2.21 7.88 -0.34
N CYS A 48 -1.39 6.82 -0.38
CA CYS A 48 -1.71 5.52 0.21
C CYS A 48 -1.35 5.38 1.70
N GLY A 49 -0.86 6.42 2.38
CA GLY A 49 -0.32 6.35 3.75
C GLY A 49 -1.16 5.54 4.75
N PRO A 50 -2.37 5.98 5.10
CA PRO A 50 -3.23 5.23 6.02
C PRO A 50 -3.66 3.86 5.47
N CYS A 51 -3.82 3.76 4.14
CA CYS A 51 -4.26 2.53 3.48
C CYS A 51 -3.26 1.37 3.60
N ILE A 52 -1.97 1.63 3.78
CA ILE A 52 -0.90 0.62 3.80
C ILE A 52 -0.14 0.55 5.13
N GLY A 53 -0.70 1.11 6.20
CA GLY A 53 -0.08 1.07 7.52
C GLY A 53 1.07 2.07 7.71
N GLN A 54 1.11 3.13 6.92
CA GLN A 54 2.15 4.17 6.98
C GLN A 54 1.63 5.51 7.52
N TRP A 55 0.55 5.50 8.24
CA TRP A 55 0.10 6.69 8.93
C TRP A 55 0.91 6.92 10.19
N ALA A 56 1.75 7.95 10.21
CA ALA A 56 2.51 8.37 11.38
C ALA A 56 1.60 9.13 12.37
N ARG A 57 0.66 8.41 12.96
CA ARG A 57 -0.24 8.96 13.96
C ARG A 57 0.47 9.03 15.30
N HIS A 58 0.44 10.20 15.92
CA HIS A 58 0.95 10.37 17.27
C HIS A 58 -0.11 9.95 18.29
N THR A 59 0.24 9.05 19.19
CA THR A 59 -0.55 8.67 20.36
C THR A 59 0.31 8.86 21.59
N ASP A 60 -0.26 9.45 22.66
CA ASP A 60 0.47 9.71 23.91
C ASP A 60 0.96 8.39 24.54
N ASP A 61 0.18 7.33 24.38
CA ASP A 61 0.52 6.00 24.83
C ASP A 61 0.20 4.97 23.72
N PRO A 62 1.20 4.45 23.02
CA PRO A 62 1.00 3.45 21.97
C PRO A 62 0.56 2.07 22.48
N THR A 63 0.63 1.83 23.78
CA THR A 63 0.17 0.57 24.40
C THR A 63 -1.32 0.58 24.72
N ARG A 64 -1.94 1.76 24.80
CA ARG A 64 -3.35 1.92 25.09
C ARG A 64 -4.20 1.51 23.89
N PRO A 65 -5.21 0.64 24.06
CA PRO A 65 -6.19 0.36 23.01
C PRO A 65 -6.89 1.64 22.54
N ASN A 66 -6.99 1.77 21.22
CA ASN A 66 -7.64 2.91 20.58
C ASN A 66 -8.34 2.44 19.30
N SER A 67 -9.13 3.29 18.67
CA SER A 67 -9.94 2.92 17.51
C SER A 67 -9.75 3.90 16.34
N ILE A 68 -9.81 3.34 15.14
CA ILE A 68 -9.93 4.07 13.87
C ILE A 68 -11.16 3.55 13.13
N VAL A 69 -11.99 4.45 12.61
CA VAL A 69 -13.09 4.11 11.70
C VAL A 69 -12.81 4.71 10.34
N THR A 70 -12.84 3.90 9.28
CA THR A 70 -12.56 4.34 7.92
C THR A 70 -13.71 3.97 6.97
N SER A 71 -13.86 4.71 5.88
CA SER A 71 -14.78 4.35 4.79
C SER A 71 -14.10 3.60 3.66
N PHE A 72 -12.87 3.17 3.84
CA PHE A 72 -12.07 2.48 2.82
C PHE A 72 -11.22 1.39 3.46
N ASN A 73 -10.77 0.44 2.62
CA ASN A 73 -9.81 -0.59 2.97
C ASN A 73 -10.34 -1.71 3.88
N ARG A 74 -9.47 -2.38 4.61
CA ARG A 74 -9.73 -3.58 5.40
C ARG A 74 -9.42 -3.33 6.87
N ASN A 75 -10.15 -3.99 7.75
CA ASN A 75 -10.08 -3.79 9.19
C ASN A 75 -9.23 -4.86 9.89
N PHE A 76 -8.01 -5.10 9.48
CA PHE A 76 -7.12 -6.02 10.19
C PHE A 76 -6.03 -5.30 10.98
N ALA A 77 -5.48 -6.00 11.96
CA ALA A 77 -4.47 -5.44 12.87
C ALA A 77 -3.30 -4.78 12.13
N LYS A 78 -2.82 -3.66 12.66
CA LYS A 78 -1.71 -2.86 12.11
C LYS A 78 -1.97 -2.22 10.74
N ARG A 79 -3.18 -2.34 10.19
CA ARG A 79 -3.44 -1.91 8.80
C ARG A 79 -3.37 -0.41 8.60
N ALA A 80 -3.77 0.40 9.56
CA ALA A 80 -3.83 1.85 9.41
C ALA A 80 -2.51 2.55 9.79
N ASP A 81 -2.01 2.33 11.00
CA ASP A 81 -0.89 3.05 11.62
C ASP A 81 0.27 2.14 12.08
N GLY A 82 0.20 0.85 11.80
CA GLY A 82 1.21 -0.13 12.23
C GLY A 82 1.12 -0.56 13.69
N ASN A 83 0.25 0.07 14.51
CA ASN A 83 0.10 -0.25 15.92
C ASN A 83 -0.87 -1.43 16.13
N PRO A 84 -0.47 -2.51 16.83
CA PRO A 84 -1.34 -3.65 17.10
C PRO A 84 -2.50 -3.32 18.05
N ASN A 85 -2.41 -2.25 18.84
CA ASN A 85 -3.43 -1.79 19.78
C ASN A 85 -4.46 -0.83 19.14
N THR A 86 -4.33 -0.54 17.85
CA THR A 86 -5.32 0.22 17.08
C THR A 86 -6.33 -0.74 16.47
N HIS A 87 -7.58 -0.69 16.98
CA HIS A 87 -8.70 -1.44 16.43
C HIS A 87 -9.29 -0.68 15.24
N ALA A 88 -9.26 -1.31 14.06
CA ALA A 88 -9.74 -0.71 12.82
C ALA A 88 -11.15 -1.21 12.49
N PHE A 89 -12.05 -0.29 12.19
CA PHE A 89 -13.42 -0.55 11.75
C PHE A 89 -13.65 0.05 10.37
N VAL A 90 -14.55 -0.57 9.59
CA VAL A 90 -14.94 -0.07 8.27
C VAL A 90 -16.44 0.22 8.30
N ALA A 91 -16.81 1.43 7.88
CA ALA A 91 -18.19 1.90 7.82
C ALA A 91 -18.42 2.76 6.58
N SER A 92 -19.65 3.14 6.30
CA SER A 92 -19.95 4.09 5.22
C SER A 92 -19.41 5.50 5.53
N PRO A 93 -19.12 6.33 4.52
CA PRO A 93 -18.65 7.71 4.74
C PRO A 93 -19.56 8.53 5.68
N GLU A 94 -20.87 8.33 5.57
CA GLU A 94 -21.87 9.00 6.39
C GLU A 94 -21.76 8.59 7.85
N LEU A 95 -21.61 7.29 8.09
CA LEU A 95 -21.46 6.76 9.46
C LEU A 95 -20.11 7.19 10.07
N VAL A 96 -19.02 7.15 9.30
CA VAL A 96 -17.72 7.69 9.74
C VAL A 96 -17.85 9.15 10.16
N THR A 97 -18.52 9.97 9.36
CA THR A 97 -18.75 11.39 9.66
C THR A 97 -19.58 11.55 10.94
N ALA A 98 -20.67 10.82 11.10
CA ALA A 98 -21.53 10.87 12.28
C ALA A 98 -20.78 10.49 13.57
N LEU A 99 -20.03 9.38 13.53
CA LEU A 99 -19.22 8.90 14.66
C LEU A 99 -18.10 9.88 15.03
N THR A 100 -17.48 10.53 14.04
CA THR A 100 -16.43 11.53 14.27
C THR A 100 -17.00 12.80 14.95
N ILE A 101 -18.20 13.23 14.57
CA ILE A 101 -18.90 14.35 15.23
C ILE A 101 -19.31 13.97 16.65
N ALA A 102 -19.80 12.75 16.85
CA ALA A 102 -20.16 12.25 18.18
C ALA A 102 -18.94 12.07 19.09
N GLY A 103 -17.81 11.64 18.54
CA GLY A 103 -16.62 11.24 19.31
C GLY A 103 -16.84 9.96 20.12
N ASP A 104 -17.84 9.18 19.78
CA ASP A 104 -18.27 7.99 20.50
C ASP A 104 -18.73 6.91 19.52
N LEU A 105 -18.16 5.70 19.66
CA LEU A 105 -18.49 4.56 18.79
C LEU A 105 -19.85 3.91 19.13
N THR A 106 -20.41 4.23 20.31
CA THR A 106 -21.74 3.73 20.72
C THR A 106 -22.88 4.59 20.18
N PHE A 107 -22.57 5.76 19.60
CA PHE A 107 -23.54 6.67 19.03
C PHE A 107 -24.31 6.04 17.87
N ASN A 108 -25.65 6.04 17.98
CA ASN A 108 -26.53 5.62 16.90
C ASN A 108 -27.15 6.85 16.20
N PRO A 109 -26.70 7.19 14.97
CA PRO A 109 -27.19 8.40 14.26
C PRO A 109 -28.68 8.37 13.92
N LEU A 110 -29.34 7.21 13.99
CA LEU A 110 -30.76 7.08 13.72
C LEU A 110 -31.65 7.42 14.92
N THR A 111 -31.14 7.26 16.16
CA THR A 111 -31.91 7.42 17.38
C THR A 111 -31.39 8.53 18.30
N ASP A 112 -30.08 8.75 18.32
CA ASP A 112 -29.44 9.60 19.31
C ASP A 112 -29.36 11.06 18.84
N THR A 113 -29.17 11.95 19.81
CA THR A 113 -28.98 13.38 19.57
C THR A 113 -27.54 13.78 19.86
N LEU A 114 -27.07 14.79 19.14
CA LEU A 114 -25.79 15.46 19.35
C LEU A 114 -26.04 16.82 20.01
N THR A 115 -25.02 17.39 20.64
CA THR A 115 -25.06 18.75 21.16
C THR A 115 -24.22 19.64 20.25
N ASN A 116 -24.81 20.71 19.72
CA ASN A 116 -24.10 21.67 18.86
C ASN A 116 -23.27 22.66 19.69
N GLU A 117 -22.55 23.58 19.00
CA GLU A 117 -21.69 24.57 19.65
C GLU A 117 -22.49 25.57 20.52
N LYS A 118 -23.81 25.67 20.35
CA LYS A 118 -24.70 26.52 21.15
C LYS A 118 -25.27 25.80 22.37
N GLY A 119 -24.95 24.51 22.55
CA GLY A 119 -25.50 23.71 23.64
C GLY A 119 -26.89 23.11 23.34
N GLU A 120 -27.37 23.23 22.12
CA GLU A 120 -28.71 22.74 21.71
C GLU A 120 -28.64 21.28 21.26
N PRO A 121 -29.66 20.45 21.61
CA PRO A 121 -29.76 19.09 21.10
C PRO A 121 -30.16 19.10 19.63
N VAL A 122 -29.37 18.45 18.79
CA VAL A 122 -29.63 18.32 17.36
C VAL A 122 -29.55 16.86 16.90
N ARG A 123 -30.36 16.51 15.93
CA ARG A 123 -30.37 15.18 15.34
C ARG A 123 -29.93 15.26 13.87
N LEU A 124 -29.17 14.27 13.46
CA LEU A 124 -28.81 14.10 12.05
C LEU A 124 -29.98 13.38 11.33
N ASP A 125 -30.35 13.89 10.17
CA ASP A 125 -31.31 13.22 9.30
C ASP A 125 -30.57 12.19 8.43
N PRO A 126 -31.20 11.08 8.04
CA PRO A 126 -30.61 10.14 7.11
C PRO A 126 -30.11 10.87 5.86
N PRO A 127 -28.87 10.61 5.40
CA PRO A 127 -28.32 11.31 4.26
C PRO A 127 -29.09 10.94 2.99
N GLN A 128 -29.31 11.95 2.15
CA GLN A 128 -29.78 11.78 0.79
C GLN A 128 -28.71 12.27 -0.15
N GLY A 129 -28.35 11.50 -1.15
CA GLY A 129 -27.32 11.83 -2.12
C GLY A 129 -27.68 11.36 -3.51
N ASP A 130 -27.05 11.95 -4.50
CA ASP A 130 -27.11 11.47 -5.87
C ASP A 130 -26.05 10.37 -6.06
N GLU A 131 -26.34 9.36 -6.88
CA GLU A 131 -25.37 8.30 -7.23
C GLU A 131 -24.14 8.85 -7.96
N LEU A 132 -24.33 9.93 -8.71
CA LEU A 132 -23.28 10.62 -9.45
C LEU A 132 -23.38 12.14 -9.19
N PRO A 133 -22.26 12.87 -9.31
CA PRO A 133 -22.28 14.33 -9.22
C PRO A 133 -23.24 14.91 -10.25
N ARG A 134 -24.14 15.82 -9.84
CA ARG A 134 -25.19 16.39 -10.71
C ARG A 134 -24.66 17.06 -11.98
N GLN A 135 -23.46 17.62 -11.92
CA GLN A 135 -22.77 18.25 -13.05
C GLN A 135 -21.73 17.33 -13.69
N GLY A 136 -21.76 16.02 -13.40
CA GLY A 136 -20.74 15.07 -13.79
C GLY A 136 -19.41 15.28 -13.06
N PHE A 137 -18.43 14.45 -13.34
CA PHE A 137 -17.07 14.63 -12.83
C PHE A 137 -16.37 15.76 -13.58
N GLY A 138 -15.67 16.62 -12.84
CA GLY A 138 -14.89 17.73 -13.39
C GLY A 138 -13.39 17.44 -13.34
N VAL A 139 -12.65 18.06 -14.24
CA VAL A 139 -11.18 18.11 -14.19
C VAL A 139 -10.76 19.57 -14.39
N LYS A 140 -10.05 20.14 -13.44
CA LYS A 140 -9.53 21.50 -13.53
C LYS A 140 -8.25 21.56 -14.34
N ASP A 141 -7.39 20.55 -14.12
CA ASP A 141 -6.09 20.41 -14.70
C ASP A 141 -5.76 18.91 -14.77
N ASN A 142 -5.02 18.50 -15.79
CA ASN A 142 -4.56 17.11 -15.89
C ASN A 142 -3.34 16.83 -14.99
N GLY A 143 -2.85 17.84 -14.26
CA GLY A 143 -1.69 17.75 -13.38
C GLY A 143 -0.36 17.50 -14.11
N TYR A 144 -0.35 17.60 -15.45
CA TYR A 144 0.85 17.38 -16.23
C TYR A 144 1.71 18.64 -16.25
N ILE A 145 2.94 18.51 -15.74
CA ILE A 145 3.99 19.51 -15.87
C ILE A 145 5.00 18.98 -16.88
N ALA A 146 5.13 19.64 -18.02
CA ALA A 146 6.09 19.25 -19.04
C ALA A 146 7.53 19.34 -18.47
N PRO A 147 8.40 18.34 -18.72
CA PRO A 147 9.80 18.43 -18.35
C PRO A 147 10.46 19.60 -19.07
N ASP A 148 11.19 20.43 -18.34
CA ASP A 148 12.02 21.47 -18.95
C ASP A 148 13.35 20.84 -19.42
N ALA A 149 13.50 20.69 -20.72
CA ALA A 149 14.70 20.13 -21.33
C ALA A 149 15.95 20.99 -21.10
N ALA A 150 15.76 22.29 -20.82
CA ALA A 150 16.87 23.23 -20.58
C ALA A 150 17.39 23.20 -19.15
N ASN A 151 16.53 22.79 -18.19
CA ASN A 151 16.83 22.72 -16.74
C ASN A 151 16.94 21.29 -16.24
N ARG A 152 17.64 20.44 -16.94
CA ARG A 152 17.91 19.07 -16.47
C ARG A 152 18.94 19.13 -15.34
N GLY A 153 18.46 19.11 -14.11
CA GLY A 153 19.31 18.93 -12.95
C GLY A 153 19.81 17.49 -12.83
N GLU A 154 21.03 17.32 -12.34
CA GLU A 154 21.50 16.00 -11.92
C GLU A 154 20.89 15.64 -10.56
N VAL A 155 20.36 14.42 -10.43
CA VAL A 155 19.86 13.93 -9.14
C VAL A 155 21.05 13.46 -8.31
N ALA A 156 21.43 14.24 -7.30
CA ALA A 156 22.47 13.86 -6.38
C ALA A 156 21.93 12.80 -5.40
N ILE A 157 22.57 11.65 -5.35
CA ILE A 157 22.30 10.59 -4.37
C ILE A 157 23.60 10.36 -3.59
N ASP A 158 23.52 10.45 -2.26
CA ASP A 158 24.64 10.08 -1.39
C ASP A 158 25.00 8.60 -1.61
N PRO A 159 26.24 8.27 -2.04
CA PRO A 159 26.64 6.89 -2.24
C PRO A 159 26.55 6.00 -1.01
N GLN A 160 26.53 6.58 0.19
CA GLN A 160 26.37 5.87 1.47
C GLN A 160 24.91 5.82 1.95
N SER A 161 23.99 6.34 1.18
CA SER A 161 22.56 6.29 1.52
C SER A 161 22.08 4.86 1.65
N LYS A 162 21.41 4.55 2.75
CA LYS A 162 20.71 3.26 2.94
C LYS A 162 19.29 3.26 2.39
N ARG A 163 18.78 4.43 1.99
CA ARG A 163 17.39 4.61 1.54
C ARG A 163 17.25 4.84 0.04
N LEU A 164 18.27 5.38 -0.59
CA LEU A 164 18.30 5.68 -2.02
C LEU A 164 19.51 5.02 -2.67
N GLN A 165 19.30 4.46 -3.84
CA GLN A 165 20.32 3.85 -4.66
C GLN A 165 20.11 4.31 -6.11
N ARG A 166 21.17 4.69 -6.78
CA ARG A 166 21.11 4.86 -8.23
C ARG A 166 20.94 3.48 -8.87
N LEU A 167 19.86 3.31 -9.62
CA LEU A 167 19.60 2.07 -10.32
C LEU A 167 20.22 2.13 -11.71
N GLU A 168 20.97 1.11 -12.05
CA GLU A 168 21.39 0.87 -13.43
C GLU A 168 20.25 0.12 -14.16
N PRO A 169 19.99 0.44 -15.43
CA PRO A 169 19.01 -0.28 -16.23
C PRO A 169 19.32 -1.77 -16.26
N PHE A 170 18.29 -2.60 -16.14
CA PHE A 170 18.48 -4.02 -16.35
C PHE A 170 18.89 -4.29 -17.79
N ALA A 171 19.85 -5.20 -17.98
CA ALA A 171 20.25 -5.62 -19.31
C ALA A 171 19.04 -6.17 -20.10
N PRO A 172 18.86 -5.78 -21.36
CA PRO A 172 17.83 -6.37 -22.20
C PRO A 172 18.08 -7.87 -22.40
N TRP A 173 17.04 -8.58 -22.81
CA TRP A 173 17.20 -9.96 -23.22
C TRP A 173 18.07 -10.04 -24.48
N ASP A 174 19.03 -10.93 -24.48
CA ASP A 174 20.00 -11.14 -25.56
C ASP A 174 19.50 -12.03 -26.71
N GLY A 175 18.27 -12.56 -26.58
CA GLY A 175 17.65 -13.49 -27.53
C GLY A 175 17.99 -14.95 -27.29
N GLY A 176 18.85 -15.27 -26.31
CA GLY A 176 19.24 -16.62 -25.97
C GLY A 176 18.24 -17.31 -25.02
N ASP A 177 18.23 -18.64 -25.04
CA ASP A 177 17.44 -19.42 -24.11
C ASP A 177 18.02 -19.35 -22.69
N PHE A 178 17.14 -19.40 -21.68
CA PHE A 178 17.56 -19.50 -20.29
C PHE A 178 17.90 -20.96 -19.97
N THR A 179 19.17 -21.28 -20.04
CA THR A 179 19.69 -22.60 -19.71
C THR A 179 20.22 -22.66 -18.27
N GLU A 180 20.25 -23.86 -17.69
CA GLU A 180 20.87 -24.14 -16.39
C GLU A 180 20.36 -23.32 -15.21
N LEU A 181 19.11 -22.87 -15.25
CA LEU A 181 18.51 -22.16 -14.13
C LEU A 181 18.46 -23.04 -12.88
N ARG A 182 18.76 -22.46 -11.72
CA ARG A 182 18.62 -23.11 -10.43
C ARG A 182 17.26 -22.81 -9.79
N LEU A 183 16.61 -23.84 -9.24
CA LEU A 183 15.40 -23.64 -8.47
C LEU A 183 15.74 -22.85 -7.20
N LEU A 184 15.23 -21.61 -7.10
CA LEU A 184 15.40 -20.80 -5.90
C LEU A 184 14.45 -21.26 -4.80
N ILE A 185 13.18 -21.43 -5.12
CA ILE A 185 12.14 -21.92 -4.21
C ILE A 185 10.99 -22.55 -4.99
N GLN A 186 10.40 -23.57 -4.40
CA GLN A 186 9.04 -24.01 -4.73
C GLN A 186 8.13 -23.61 -3.56
N ALA A 187 7.41 -22.50 -3.73
CA ALA A 187 6.50 -22.01 -2.69
C ALA A 187 5.23 -22.87 -2.63
N ALA A 188 4.87 -23.29 -1.42
CA ALA A 188 3.66 -24.05 -1.14
C ALA A 188 2.51 -23.13 -0.73
N GLY A 189 1.31 -23.42 -1.22
CA GLY A 189 0.09 -22.71 -0.87
C GLY A 189 0.09 -21.25 -1.32
N LYS A 190 -0.59 -20.40 -0.56
CA LYS A 190 -0.79 -19.00 -0.90
C LYS A 190 0.51 -18.20 -0.81
N CYS A 191 0.93 -17.57 -1.90
CA CYS A 191 2.09 -16.70 -1.97
C CYS A 191 1.65 -15.29 -2.42
N THR A 192 1.37 -14.42 -1.45
CA THR A 192 0.93 -13.04 -1.67
C THR A 192 2.12 -12.11 -1.90
N THR A 193 1.87 -10.87 -2.31
CA THR A 193 2.92 -9.84 -2.39
C THR A 193 3.58 -9.56 -1.04
N ASP A 194 2.88 -9.80 0.08
CA ASP A 194 3.47 -9.71 1.43
C ASP A 194 4.44 -10.85 1.73
N HIS A 195 4.28 -12.02 1.10
CA HIS A 195 5.23 -13.12 1.20
C HIS A 195 6.45 -12.91 0.30
N ILE A 196 6.28 -12.19 -0.82
CA ILE A 196 7.34 -11.95 -1.81
C ILE A 196 8.20 -10.75 -1.40
N SER A 197 7.57 -9.61 -1.08
CA SER A 197 8.23 -8.38 -0.64
C SER A 197 7.37 -7.73 0.45
N MET A 198 7.77 -7.93 1.70
CA MET A 198 7.02 -7.45 2.85
C MET A 198 6.92 -5.92 2.89
N ALA A 199 5.78 -5.43 3.36
CA ALA A 199 5.58 -4.03 3.73
C ALA A 199 6.13 -3.68 5.12
N GLY A 200 5.58 -2.66 5.75
CA GLY A 200 5.98 -2.21 7.09
C GLY A 200 7.38 -1.62 7.11
N PRO A 201 8.26 -2.05 8.03
CA PRO A 201 9.61 -1.46 8.17
C PRO A 201 10.48 -1.54 6.91
N TRP A 202 10.22 -2.49 6.02
CA TRP A 202 10.96 -2.66 4.77
C TRP A 202 10.71 -1.53 3.78
N LEU A 203 9.56 -0.87 3.82
CA LEU A 203 9.21 0.21 2.91
C LEU A 203 10.14 1.44 3.02
N ARG A 204 10.91 1.56 4.10
CA ARG A 204 11.97 2.58 4.20
C ARG A 204 13.07 2.40 3.14
N PHE A 205 13.23 1.20 2.61
CA PHE A 205 14.22 0.85 1.60
C PHE A 205 13.67 0.83 0.17
N ARG A 206 12.42 1.25 -0.05
CA ARG A 206 11.79 1.18 -1.39
C ARG A 206 12.53 1.97 -2.48
N GLY A 207 13.38 2.92 -2.12
CA GLY A 207 14.28 3.62 -3.04
C GLY A 207 15.68 3.00 -3.14
N HIS A 208 15.95 1.86 -2.49
CA HIS A 208 17.23 1.19 -2.45
C HIS A 208 17.05 -0.32 -2.74
N LEU A 209 17.19 -0.69 -4.00
CA LEU A 209 16.81 -2.04 -4.46
C LEU A 209 17.66 -3.14 -3.83
N GLU A 210 18.95 -2.90 -3.61
CA GLU A 210 19.85 -3.83 -2.90
C GLU A 210 19.31 -4.15 -1.51
N ASN A 211 18.99 -3.12 -0.72
CA ASN A 211 18.58 -3.30 0.68
C ASN A 211 17.17 -3.88 0.80
N ILE A 212 16.23 -3.49 -0.07
CA ILE A 212 14.87 -4.05 0.00
C ILE A 212 14.85 -5.51 -0.44
N SER A 213 15.77 -5.90 -1.33
CA SER A 213 15.87 -7.29 -1.81
C SER A 213 16.28 -8.29 -0.72
N ASP A 214 16.71 -7.82 0.46
CA ASP A 214 16.95 -8.69 1.61
C ASP A 214 15.69 -9.40 2.12
N ASN A 215 14.50 -8.90 1.77
CA ASN A 215 13.24 -9.51 2.15
C ASN A 215 12.64 -10.44 1.07
N LEU A 216 13.34 -10.66 -0.06
CA LEU A 216 12.82 -11.47 -1.14
C LEU A 216 12.32 -12.83 -0.65
N LEU A 217 11.03 -13.10 -0.87
CA LEU A 217 10.34 -14.36 -0.56
C LEU A 217 10.50 -14.85 0.89
N MET A 218 10.85 -13.93 1.81
CA MET A 218 11.05 -14.25 3.22
C MET A 218 9.80 -14.82 3.90
N GLY A 219 8.59 -14.48 3.41
CA GLY A 219 7.32 -14.99 3.91
C GLY A 219 6.80 -16.22 3.17
N ALA A 220 7.45 -16.64 2.08
CA ALA A 220 7.00 -17.80 1.32
C ALA A 220 7.39 -19.11 2.02
N VAL A 221 6.45 -20.06 2.07
CA VAL A 221 6.67 -21.39 2.65
C VAL A 221 7.34 -22.28 1.60
N ASN A 222 8.50 -22.81 1.91
CA ASN A 222 9.18 -23.76 1.02
C ASN A 222 8.51 -25.13 1.09
N ARG A 223 8.10 -25.66 -0.06
CA ARG A 223 7.42 -26.96 -0.19
C ARG A 223 8.24 -28.14 0.35
N PHE A 224 9.55 -28.08 0.24
CA PHE A 224 10.42 -29.22 0.58
C PHE A 224 10.66 -29.41 2.07
N ASN A 225 10.59 -28.33 2.85
CA ASN A 225 10.84 -28.41 4.30
C ASN A 225 9.73 -27.78 5.15
N GLY A 226 8.70 -27.17 4.54
CA GLY A 226 7.58 -26.52 5.23
C GLY A 226 7.96 -25.24 5.98
N GLN A 227 9.17 -24.72 5.81
CA GLN A 227 9.65 -23.53 6.54
C GLN A 227 9.60 -22.29 5.66
N THR A 228 9.49 -21.13 6.30
CA THR A 228 9.66 -19.81 5.66
C THR A 228 11.13 -19.41 5.69
N ASN A 229 11.53 -18.60 4.71
CA ASN A 229 12.89 -18.09 4.56
C ASN A 229 13.98 -19.17 4.68
N SER A 230 13.74 -20.36 4.12
CA SER A 230 14.64 -21.51 4.21
C SER A 230 14.61 -22.30 2.93
N VAL A 231 15.66 -22.22 2.12
CA VAL A 231 15.79 -22.93 0.83
C VAL A 231 17.15 -23.62 0.75
N LEU A 232 17.19 -24.73 0.01
CA LEU A 232 18.45 -25.45 -0.23
C LEU A 232 19.33 -24.59 -1.15
N ASN A 233 20.51 -24.23 -0.67
CA ASN A 233 21.51 -23.57 -1.49
C ASN A 233 22.23 -24.61 -2.37
N PRO A 234 22.09 -24.55 -3.70
CA PRO A 234 22.69 -25.52 -4.60
C PRO A 234 24.22 -25.42 -4.68
N LEU A 235 24.81 -24.35 -4.16
CA LEU A 235 26.27 -24.17 -4.13
C LEU A 235 26.91 -24.82 -2.89
N THR A 236 26.22 -24.84 -1.76
CA THR A 236 26.76 -25.30 -0.47
C THR A 236 26.11 -26.60 0.02
N GLY A 237 24.90 -26.92 -0.46
CA GLY A 237 24.10 -28.04 0.04
C GLY A 237 23.41 -27.74 1.39
N ALA A 238 23.53 -26.52 1.93
CA ALA A 238 22.91 -26.12 3.18
C ALA A 238 21.57 -25.41 2.97
N TYR A 239 20.70 -25.41 3.98
CA TYR A 239 19.49 -24.58 3.99
C TYR A 239 19.82 -23.16 4.52
N GLU A 240 19.50 -22.15 3.72
CA GLU A 240 19.80 -20.75 3.99
C GLU A 240 18.59 -19.87 3.65
N GLY A 241 18.66 -18.59 4.03
CA GLY A 241 17.62 -17.60 3.69
C GLY A 241 17.50 -17.38 2.17
N VAL A 242 16.27 -17.21 1.67
CA VAL A 242 15.99 -17.12 0.22
C VAL A 242 16.79 -16.01 -0.45
N SER A 243 16.79 -14.80 0.12
CA SER A 243 17.54 -13.67 -0.41
C SER A 243 19.07 -13.92 -0.41
N ALA A 244 19.58 -14.57 0.63
CA ALA A 244 21.00 -14.90 0.73
C ALA A 244 21.43 -15.86 -0.39
N VAL A 245 20.66 -16.93 -0.62
CA VAL A 245 20.89 -17.87 -1.73
C VAL A 245 20.79 -17.17 -3.08
N ALA A 246 19.78 -16.34 -3.29
CA ALA A 246 19.62 -15.59 -4.52
C ALA A 246 20.79 -14.66 -4.80
N LYS A 247 21.32 -13.96 -3.78
CA LYS A 247 22.54 -13.12 -3.87
C LYS A 247 23.77 -13.93 -4.25
N GLN A 248 23.95 -15.10 -3.65
CA GLN A 248 25.07 -15.99 -3.96
C GLN A 248 25.00 -16.51 -5.40
N LEU A 249 23.83 -16.96 -5.85
CA LEU A 249 23.62 -17.36 -7.25
C LEU A 249 23.91 -16.22 -8.23
N LYS A 250 23.38 -15.02 -7.94
CA LYS A 250 23.66 -13.82 -8.74
C LYS A 250 25.15 -13.52 -8.83
N ALA A 251 25.87 -13.61 -7.73
CA ALA A 251 27.31 -13.36 -7.68
C ALA A 251 28.12 -14.34 -8.56
N GLN A 252 27.60 -15.54 -8.78
CA GLN A 252 28.18 -16.54 -9.70
C GLN A 252 27.62 -16.43 -11.13
N GLY A 253 26.79 -15.42 -11.45
CA GLY A 253 26.15 -15.25 -12.74
C GLY A 253 25.02 -16.27 -13.02
N ILE A 254 24.65 -17.07 -12.03
CA ILE A 254 23.66 -18.15 -12.20
C ILE A 254 22.23 -17.55 -12.12
N GLY A 255 21.41 -17.83 -13.13
CA GLY A 255 19.99 -17.49 -13.13
C GLY A 255 19.17 -18.43 -12.27
N SER A 256 18.06 -17.95 -11.74
CA SER A 256 17.15 -18.77 -10.95
C SER A 256 15.71 -18.77 -11.47
N ILE A 257 14.96 -19.78 -11.04
CA ILE A 257 13.52 -19.94 -11.28
C ILE A 257 12.79 -20.02 -9.94
N ILE A 258 11.65 -19.35 -9.87
CA ILE A 258 10.70 -19.41 -8.77
C ILE A 258 9.51 -20.23 -9.24
N VAL A 259 9.11 -21.23 -8.45
CA VAL A 259 7.93 -22.06 -8.71
C VAL A 259 6.93 -21.86 -7.59
N ALA A 260 5.65 -21.67 -7.93
CA ALA A 260 4.59 -21.51 -6.93
C ALA A 260 3.25 -22.09 -7.41
N GLU A 261 2.23 -21.93 -6.60
CA GLU A 261 0.90 -22.48 -6.87
C GLU A 261 -0.04 -21.42 -7.47
N GLU A 262 -1.30 -21.42 -7.04
CA GLU A 262 -2.35 -20.57 -7.61
C GLU A 262 -2.29 -19.16 -7.07
N ASN A 263 -2.74 -18.20 -7.89
CA ASN A 263 -2.93 -16.79 -7.54
C ASN A 263 -1.66 -16.12 -6.95
N TYR A 264 -0.50 -16.46 -7.52
CA TYR A 264 0.79 -15.93 -7.06
C TYR A 264 0.84 -14.40 -7.18
N GLY A 265 1.26 -13.74 -6.10
CA GLY A 265 1.36 -12.28 -6.05
C GLY A 265 0.03 -11.58 -5.76
N GLU A 266 -0.98 -12.30 -5.24
CA GLU A 266 -2.22 -11.68 -4.76
C GLU A 266 -1.93 -10.64 -3.67
N GLY A 267 -2.78 -9.62 -3.58
CA GLY A 267 -2.69 -8.58 -2.55
C GLY A 267 -2.37 -7.21 -3.11
N SER A 268 -1.61 -6.41 -2.34
CA SER A 268 -1.24 -5.06 -2.75
C SER A 268 -0.36 -5.05 -3.99
N SER A 269 -0.61 -4.11 -4.90
CA SER A 269 0.24 -3.89 -6.08
C SER A 269 1.59 -3.33 -5.65
N ARG A 270 2.62 -4.17 -5.63
CA ARG A 270 3.99 -3.79 -5.26
C ARG A 270 4.95 -4.07 -6.40
N GLU A 271 5.54 -3.03 -6.94
CA GLU A 271 6.58 -3.19 -7.96
C GLU A 271 7.82 -3.90 -7.40
N HIS A 272 8.15 -3.67 -6.12
CA HIS A 272 9.28 -4.34 -5.47
C HIS A 272 9.18 -5.86 -5.54
N ALA A 273 7.98 -6.43 -5.41
CA ALA A 273 7.76 -7.86 -5.54
C ALA A 273 8.13 -8.41 -6.95
N ALA A 274 8.26 -7.55 -7.94
CA ALA A 274 8.76 -7.90 -9.27
C ALA A 274 10.20 -7.41 -9.52
N LEU A 275 10.57 -6.25 -8.97
CA LEU A 275 11.93 -5.71 -9.09
C LEU A 275 12.96 -6.56 -8.35
N GLU A 276 12.66 -7.01 -7.14
CA GLU A 276 13.59 -7.79 -6.30
C GLU A 276 14.03 -9.12 -6.95
N PRO A 277 13.11 -9.99 -7.41
CA PRO A 277 13.53 -11.21 -8.07
C PRO A 277 14.31 -10.91 -9.36
N ARG A 278 13.90 -9.89 -10.15
CA ARG A 278 14.64 -9.47 -11.34
C ARG A 278 16.05 -8.99 -10.99
N PHE A 279 16.19 -8.18 -9.96
CA PHE A 279 17.47 -7.67 -9.47
C PHE A 279 18.39 -8.80 -8.97
N LEU A 280 17.82 -9.80 -8.31
CA LEU A 280 18.55 -10.97 -7.82
C LEU A 280 18.69 -12.09 -8.85
N ASN A 281 18.56 -11.75 -10.15
CA ASN A 281 18.82 -12.62 -11.28
C ASN A 281 17.84 -13.81 -11.44
N ALA A 282 16.64 -13.73 -10.84
CA ALA A 282 15.58 -14.63 -11.23
C ALA A 282 15.12 -14.30 -12.65
N LYS A 283 14.98 -15.33 -13.49
CA LYS A 283 14.62 -15.21 -14.91
C LYS A 283 13.16 -15.59 -15.16
N VAL A 284 12.68 -16.55 -14.42
CA VAL A 284 11.39 -17.21 -14.66
C VAL A 284 10.61 -17.31 -13.36
N VAL A 285 9.32 -17.03 -13.44
CA VAL A 285 8.34 -17.35 -12.40
C VAL A 285 7.31 -18.29 -13.02
N LEU A 286 7.32 -19.54 -12.59
CA LEU A 286 6.44 -20.60 -13.08
C LEU A 286 5.40 -20.93 -12.02
N VAL A 287 4.13 -20.71 -12.32
CA VAL A 287 3.02 -20.89 -11.36
C VAL A 287 1.80 -21.51 -12.05
N LYS A 288 0.86 -22.02 -11.27
CA LYS A 288 -0.43 -22.50 -11.79
C LYS A 288 -1.31 -21.35 -12.28
N SER A 289 -1.30 -20.23 -11.56
CA SER A 289 -1.95 -18.98 -11.96
C SER A 289 -1.34 -17.77 -11.25
N PHE A 290 -1.46 -16.61 -11.88
CA PHE A 290 -1.02 -15.32 -11.34
C PHE A 290 -2.18 -14.46 -10.86
N ALA A 291 -1.93 -13.63 -9.84
CA ALA A 291 -2.68 -12.40 -9.67
C ALA A 291 -2.33 -11.43 -10.81
N ARG A 292 -3.34 -10.96 -11.53
CA ARG A 292 -3.20 -10.21 -12.80
C ARG A 292 -2.21 -9.04 -12.74
N ILE A 293 -2.28 -8.23 -11.68
CA ILE A 293 -1.40 -7.06 -11.55
C ILE A 293 0.05 -7.51 -11.39
N HIS A 294 0.30 -8.55 -10.61
CA HIS A 294 1.64 -9.04 -10.36
C HIS A 294 2.28 -9.65 -11.61
N GLU A 295 1.52 -10.43 -12.39
CA GLU A 295 1.94 -10.92 -13.69
C GLU A 295 2.38 -9.76 -14.61
N THR A 296 1.56 -8.71 -14.69
CA THR A 296 1.89 -7.52 -15.47
C THR A 296 3.18 -6.86 -14.97
N ASN A 297 3.38 -6.78 -13.66
CA ASN A 297 4.59 -6.19 -13.08
C ASN A 297 5.84 -7.04 -13.39
N LEU A 298 5.76 -8.35 -13.30
CA LEU A 298 6.87 -9.24 -13.68
C LEU A 298 7.27 -9.06 -15.15
N LYS A 299 6.29 -9.06 -16.06
CA LYS A 299 6.51 -8.86 -17.50
C LYS A 299 7.12 -7.49 -17.80
N LYS A 300 6.67 -6.42 -17.11
CA LYS A 300 7.24 -5.07 -17.24
C LYS A 300 8.70 -4.99 -16.77
N GLN A 301 9.12 -5.85 -15.86
CA GLN A 301 10.51 -5.96 -15.43
C GLN A 301 11.35 -6.90 -16.33
N GLY A 302 10.79 -7.41 -17.42
CA GLY A 302 11.49 -8.29 -18.35
C GLY A 302 11.71 -9.71 -17.79
N MET A 303 10.82 -10.18 -16.94
CA MET A 303 10.82 -11.56 -16.45
C MET A 303 9.85 -12.41 -17.26
N LEU A 304 10.19 -13.69 -17.42
CA LEU A 304 9.30 -14.68 -18.00
C LEU A 304 8.29 -15.15 -16.91
N ALA A 305 7.00 -14.90 -17.16
CA ALA A 305 5.91 -15.20 -16.25
C ALA A 305 4.80 -15.98 -16.98
#